data_9aec08cf9eeadc10558130ec30aa271a
#
_entry.id   9aec08cf9eeadc10558130ec30aa271a
#
_cell.length_a   1.000
_cell.length_b   1.000
_cell.length_c   1.000
_cell.angle_alpha   90.00
_cell.angle_beta   90.00
_cell.angle_gamma   90.00
#
_symmetry.space_group_name_H-M   'P 1'
#
loop_
_entity.id
_entity.type
_entity.pdbx_description
1 polymer ?
#
loop_
_entity_poly.entity_id
_entity_poly.type
_entity_poly.pdbx_seq_one_letter_code
_entity_poly.pdbx_strand_id
1 'polypeptide(L)'
;TFTYETDWGFRFDTSLRWQSNRTVGNLHYYRVSDGEEIRKIRTTDASVGLNYNPGVTYVNTKQQRLPINLDSPEISLRHTMGLDGFMGGQYQSNLTTLGIYKRQWLGSFGYMDFNIVGKAQWSKVPFTMLIQPPVNLSIFEQEATISMMKDWEFLSDRQLFWSVAWDMN
;
A
#
# COMPACT_ATOMS: atom_id res chain seq x y z
N THR A 1 -13.48 -9.08 -0.23
CA THR A 1 -13.28 -7.91 -1.12
C THR A 1 -14.44 -7.81 -2.09
N PHE A 2 -14.96 -6.62 -2.24
CA PHE A 2 -15.93 -6.27 -3.29
C PHE A 2 -15.26 -5.23 -4.20
N THR A 3 -15.43 -5.38 -5.52
CA THR A 3 -14.86 -4.47 -6.54
C THR A 3 -15.94 -4.11 -7.54
N TYR A 4 -16.04 -2.82 -7.84
CA TYR A 4 -16.91 -2.27 -8.87
C TYR A 4 -16.08 -1.43 -9.84
N GLU A 5 -16.20 -1.69 -11.15
CA GLU A 5 -15.45 -1.01 -12.21
C GLU A 5 -16.40 -0.37 -13.21
N THR A 6 -16.01 0.79 -13.69
CA THR A 6 -16.71 1.53 -14.74
C THR A 6 -15.93 1.51 -16.04
N ASP A 7 -16.60 1.68 -17.18
CA ASP A 7 -15.96 1.70 -18.50
C ASP A 7 -15.12 2.96 -18.76
N TRP A 8 -15.28 3.99 -17.93
CA TRP A 8 -14.54 5.26 -18.03
C TRP A 8 -13.32 5.32 -17.09
N GLY A 9 -12.85 4.15 -16.65
CA GLY A 9 -11.58 4.02 -15.93
C GLY A 9 -11.65 4.25 -14.42
N PHE A 10 -12.84 4.28 -13.82
CA PHE A 10 -13.00 4.39 -12.38
C PHE A 10 -13.25 3.02 -11.76
N ARG A 11 -12.50 2.69 -10.71
CA ARG A 11 -12.65 1.45 -9.94
C ARG A 11 -12.77 1.77 -8.45
N PHE A 12 -13.80 1.21 -7.85
CA PHE A 12 -14.04 1.26 -6.42
C PHE A 12 -13.81 -0.13 -5.83
N ASP A 13 -13.09 -0.22 -4.72
CA ASP A 13 -12.90 -1.47 -4.00
C ASP A 13 -13.12 -1.31 -2.49
N THR A 14 -13.72 -2.32 -1.88
CA THR A 14 -13.84 -2.43 -0.43
C THR A 14 -13.33 -3.77 0.04
N SER A 15 -12.71 -3.80 1.20
CA SER A 15 -12.29 -5.06 1.80
C SER A 15 -12.37 -5.02 3.33
N LEU A 16 -12.63 -6.18 3.91
CA LEU A 16 -12.50 -6.43 5.33
C LEU A 16 -11.40 -7.48 5.52
N ARG A 17 -10.42 -7.18 6.36
CA ARG A 17 -9.30 -8.06 6.68
C ARG A 17 -9.27 -8.29 8.18
N TRP A 18 -9.19 -9.53 8.58
CA TRP A 18 -8.88 -9.93 9.93
C TRP A 18 -7.47 -10.54 9.98
N GLN A 19 -6.64 -10.11 10.92
CA GLN A 19 -5.28 -10.57 11.06
C GLN A 19 -4.93 -10.81 12.53
N SER A 20 -4.12 -11.82 12.76
CA SER A 20 -3.63 -12.17 14.09
C SER A 20 -2.15 -12.49 14.04
N ASN A 21 -1.35 -11.61 14.61
CA ASN A 21 0.11 -11.72 14.68
C ASN A 21 0.52 -12.17 16.08
N ARG A 22 1.47 -13.10 16.16
CA ARG A 22 2.08 -13.53 17.40
C ARG A 22 3.55 -13.16 17.39
N THR A 23 4.06 -12.80 18.56
CA THR A 23 5.51 -12.66 18.76
C THR A 23 6.18 -14.01 18.64
N VAL A 24 7.33 -14.07 18.00
CA VAL A 24 8.14 -15.29 17.82
C VAL A 24 9.58 -15.02 18.26
N GLY A 25 10.19 -16.00 18.89
CA GLY A 25 11.56 -15.90 19.39
C GLY A 25 11.69 -14.97 20.60
N ASN A 26 12.76 -14.18 20.63
CA ASN A 26 13.09 -13.28 21.74
C ASN A 26 12.49 -11.87 21.59
N LEU A 27 11.54 -11.68 20.66
CA LEU A 27 10.87 -10.41 20.49
C LEU A 27 9.69 -10.30 21.44
N HIS A 28 9.78 -9.45 22.44
CA HIS A 28 8.75 -9.19 23.43
C HIS A 28 8.13 -7.81 23.19
N TYR A 29 6.80 -7.72 23.13
CA TYR A 29 6.07 -6.45 23.10
C TYR A 29 5.51 -6.15 24.47
N TYR A 30 5.76 -4.95 24.97
CA TYR A 30 5.21 -4.48 26.22
C TYR A 30 4.30 -3.29 25.98
N ARG A 31 3.14 -3.28 26.64
CA ARG A 31 2.26 -2.13 26.63
C ARG A 31 2.86 -1.04 27.50
N VAL A 32 3.05 0.16 26.95
CA VAL A 32 3.70 1.29 27.64
C VAL A 32 2.89 1.76 28.86
N SER A 33 1.56 1.60 28.85
CA SER A 33 0.66 2.08 29.92
C SER A 33 0.74 1.30 31.22
N ASP A 34 0.97 -0.01 31.15
CA ASP A 34 0.91 -0.94 32.31
C ASP A 34 2.07 -1.94 32.35
N GLY A 35 2.96 -1.93 31.36
CA GLY A 35 4.10 -2.86 31.28
C GLY A 35 3.71 -4.31 30.99
N GLU A 36 2.46 -4.59 30.63
CA GLU A 36 2.01 -5.95 30.35
C GLU A 36 2.60 -6.48 29.03
N GLU A 37 3.07 -7.73 29.03
CA GLU A 37 3.59 -8.39 27.83
C GLU A 37 2.46 -8.77 26.90
N ILE A 38 2.52 -8.26 25.65
CA ILE A 38 1.56 -8.57 24.60
C ILE A 38 2.13 -9.66 23.69
N ARG A 39 1.63 -10.87 23.80
CA ARG A 39 2.06 -12.01 22.96
C ARG A 39 1.32 -12.14 21.64
N LYS A 40 0.21 -11.44 21.49
CA LYS A 40 -0.67 -11.55 20.32
C LYS A 40 -1.34 -10.21 20.01
N ILE A 41 -1.16 -9.74 18.80
CA ILE A 41 -1.82 -8.55 18.27
C ILE A 41 -2.86 -9.00 17.25
N ARG A 42 -4.11 -8.61 17.47
CA ARG A 42 -5.22 -8.84 16.55
C ARG A 42 -5.66 -7.51 15.95
N THR A 43 -5.82 -7.49 14.64
CA THR A 43 -6.36 -6.35 13.93
C THR A 43 -7.52 -6.76 13.05
N THR A 44 -8.52 -5.90 12.95
CA THR A 44 -9.61 -6.02 12.01
C THR A 44 -9.69 -4.72 11.25
N ASP A 45 -9.39 -4.77 9.96
CA ASP A 45 -9.22 -3.61 9.13
C ASP A 45 -10.29 -3.59 8.04
N ALA A 46 -11.03 -2.49 7.94
CA ALA A 46 -11.92 -2.19 6.83
C ALA A 46 -11.22 -1.19 5.90
N SER A 47 -11.17 -1.45 4.61
CA SER A 47 -10.58 -0.53 3.66
C SER A 47 -11.51 -0.20 2.50
N VAL A 48 -11.40 1.05 2.04
CA VAL A 48 -12.06 1.59 0.86
C VAL A 48 -10.99 2.12 -0.07
N GLY A 49 -11.02 1.73 -1.32
CA GLY A 49 -10.11 2.14 -2.36
C GLY A 49 -10.85 2.75 -3.54
N LEU A 50 -10.26 3.80 -4.10
CA LEU A 50 -10.67 4.45 -5.33
C LEU A 50 -9.47 4.49 -6.27
N ASN A 51 -9.62 3.95 -7.47
CA ASN A 51 -8.61 4.04 -8.52
C ASN A 51 -9.24 4.74 -9.72
N TYR A 52 -8.50 5.66 -10.31
CA TYR A 52 -8.90 6.37 -11.52
C TYR A 52 -7.82 6.28 -12.58
N ASN A 53 -8.18 5.71 -13.72
CA ASN A 53 -7.32 5.55 -14.88
C ASN A 53 -8.10 5.94 -16.14
N PRO A 54 -8.05 7.21 -16.55
CA PRO A 54 -8.90 7.75 -17.62
C PRO A 54 -8.62 7.15 -19.01
N GLY A 55 -7.45 6.56 -19.23
CA GLY A 55 -7.06 6.00 -20.54
C GLY A 55 -7.03 4.48 -20.57
N VAL A 56 -7.59 3.81 -19.58
CA VAL A 56 -7.60 2.35 -19.56
C VAL A 56 -8.44 1.78 -20.69
N THR A 57 -7.85 0.87 -21.44
CA THR A 57 -8.54 0.03 -22.44
C THR A 57 -8.63 -1.38 -21.91
N TYR A 58 -9.79 -2.02 -22.07
CA TYR A 58 -9.99 -3.38 -21.58
C TYR A 58 -9.98 -4.36 -22.75
N VAL A 59 -9.20 -5.42 -22.61
CA VAL A 59 -9.24 -6.58 -23.49
C VAL A 59 -9.97 -7.72 -22.75
N ASN A 60 -11.09 -8.13 -23.32
CA ASN A 60 -11.87 -9.23 -22.79
C ASN A 60 -11.32 -10.55 -23.33
N THR A 61 -10.75 -11.37 -22.47
CA THR A 61 -10.38 -12.75 -22.78
C THR A 61 -11.51 -13.70 -22.33
N LYS A 62 -11.41 -14.97 -22.73
CA LYS A 62 -12.40 -15.99 -22.29
C LYS A 62 -12.43 -16.22 -20.78
N GLN A 63 -11.38 -15.84 -20.06
CA GLN A 63 -11.21 -16.12 -18.64
C GLN A 63 -11.28 -14.89 -17.76
N GLN A 64 -10.85 -13.72 -18.28
CA GLN A 64 -10.79 -12.49 -17.50
C GLN A 64 -10.74 -11.23 -18.38
N ARG A 65 -11.15 -10.12 -17.79
CA ARG A 65 -11.01 -8.79 -18.36
C ARG A 65 -9.65 -8.22 -17.95
N LEU A 66 -8.78 -7.95 -18.91
CA LEU A 66 -7.43 -7.41 -18.69
C LEU A 66 -7.40 -5.92 -18.98
N PRO A 67 -7.07 -5.07 -18.00
CA PRO A 67 -6.84 -3.66 -18.25
C PRO A 67 -5.49 -3.46 -18.97
N ILE A 68 -5.49 -2.65 -20.00
CA ILE A 68 -4.28 -2.18 -20.68
C ILE A 68 -4.20 -0.68 -20.52
N ASN A 69 -3.12 -0.22 -19.88
CA ASN A 69 -2.81 1.19 -19.76
C ASN A 69 -1.40 1.43 -20.32
N LEU A 70 -1.29 2.18 -21.40
CA LEU A 70 -0.01 2.43 -22.07
C LEU A 70 0.71 3.67 -21.52
N ASP A 71 -0.03 4.75 -21.23
CA ASP A 71 0.55 6.05 -20.90
C ASP A 71 -0.36 6.97 -20.05
N SER A 72 -1.59 6.53 -19.78
CA SER A 72 -2.52 7.33 -18.97
C SER A 72 -2.11 7.34 -17.50
N PRO A 73 -2.30 8.46 -16.80
CA PRO A 73 -2.05 8.51 -15.36
C PRO A 73 -2.98 7.57 -14.60
N GLU A 74 -2.44 6.90 -13.61
CA GLU A 74 -3.20 6.11 -12.66
C GLU A 74 -3.14 6.79 -11.29
N ILE A 75 -4.31 7.15 -10.75
CA ILE A 75 -4.44 7.80 -9.45
C ILE A 75 -5.18 6.83 -8.53
N SER A 76 -4.58 6.51 -7.39
CA SER A 76 -5.16 5.62 -6.39
C SER A 76 -5.26 6.32 -5.04
N LEU A 77 -6.41 6.20 -4.40
CA LEU A 77 -6.64 6.64 -3.02
C LEU A 77 -7.21 5.47 -2.24
N ARG A 78 -6.56 5.11 -1.15
CA ARG A 78 -7.03 4.06 -0.24
C ARG A 78 -7.07 4.59 1.19
N HIS A 79 -8.19 4.34 1.86
CA HIS A 79 -8.32 4.58 3.28
C HIS A 79 -8.60 3.28 4.01
N THR A 80 -7.81 2.99 5.03
CA THR A 80 -7.92 1.78 5.86
C THR A 80 -8.20 2.19 7.30
N MET A 81 -9.28 1.66 7.86
CA MET A 81 -9.68 1.87 9.25
C MET A 81 -9.53 0.58 10.03
N GLY A 82 -8.75 0.59 11.10
CA GLY A 82 -8.72 -0.47 12.10
C GLY A 82 -9.91 -0.32 13.06
N LEU A 83 -10.67 -1.38 13.22
CA LEU A 83 -11.88 -1.43 14.03
C LEU A 83 -11.56 -2.04 15.38
N ASP A 84 -11.49 -1.21 16.41
CA ASP A 84 -11.33 -1.68 17.80
C ASP A 84 -12.62 -2.35 18.29
N GLY A 85 -12.47 -3.47 19.02
CA GLY A 85 -13.58 -4.28 19.54
C GLY A 85 -14.33 -5.13 18.52
N PHE A 86 -14.22 -4.87 17.21
CA PHE A 86 -14.90 -5.66 16.19
C PHE A 86 -14.09 -6.90 15.82
N MET A 87 -14.72 -8.10 15.87
CA MET A 87 -14.09 -9.39 15.58
C MET A 87 -12.76 -9.64 16.36
N GLY A 88 -12.59 -9.00 17.50
CA GLY A 88 -11.41 -9.09 18.34
C GLY A 88 -10.25 -8.18 17.94
N GLY A 89 -10.52 -7.15 17.12
CA GLY A 89 -9.59 -6.04 16.88
C GLY A 89 -9.23 -5.33 18.19
N GLN A 90 -7.96 -4.99 18.39
CA GLN A 90 -7.41 -4.42 19.62
C GLN A 90 -6.95 -2.98 19.45
N TYR A 91 -6.94 -2.46 18.23
CA TYR A 91 -6.40 -1.14 17.92
C TYR A 91 -7.27 -0.42 16.91
N GLN A 92 -7.52 0.86 17.19
CA GLN A 92 -8.06 1.79 16.21
C GLN A 92 -6.92 2.37 15.38
N SER A 93 -6.99 2.20 14.07
CA SER A 93 -6.03 2.77 13.14
C SER A 93 -6.73 3.50 12.00
N ASN A 94 -6.10 4.55 11.47
CA ASN A 94 -6.61 5.30 10.32
C ASN A 94 -5.44 5.62 9.38
N LEU A 95 -5.30 4.84 8.34
CA LEU A 95 -4.23 4.97 7.35
C LEU A 95 -4.82 5.41 6.01
N THR A 96 -4.32 6.52 5.48
CA THR A 96 -4.62 6.98 4.12
C THR A 96 -3.39 6.79 3.24
N THR A 97 -3.58 6.22 2.07
CA THR A 97 -2.55 6.07 1.03
C THR A 97 -3.03 6.73 -0.25
N LEU A 98 -2.22 7.61 -0.81
CA LEU A 98 -2.40 8.22 -2.13
C LEU A 98 -1.27 7.75 -3.03
N GLY A 99 -1.59 7.21 -4.20
CA GLY A 99 -0.64 6.81 -5.22
C GLY A 99 -0.92 7.53 -6.54
N ILE A 100 0.13 7.95 -7.21
CA ILE A 100 0.07 8.52 -8.55
C ILE A 100 1.16 7.84 -9.37
N TYR A 101 0.79 7.20 -10.45
CA TYR A 101 1.71 6.58 -11.41
C TYR A 101 1.46 7.15 -12.79
N LYS A 102 2.52 7.40 -13.55
CA LYS A 102 2.43 7.77 -14.96
C LYS A 102 3.65 7.28 -15.72
N ARG A 103 3.41 6.64 -16.87
CA ARG A 103 4.43 6.37 -17.89
C ARG A 103 4.42 7.49 -18.94
N GLN A 104 5.60 7.97 -19.29
CA GLN A 104 5.81 8.95 -20.36
C GLN A 104 6.74 8.37 -21.41
N TRP A 105 6.22 8.15 -22.61
CA TRP A 105 7.00 7.71 -23.75
C TRP A 105 7.84 8.85 -24.33
N LEU A 106 9.12 8.56 -24.60
CA LEU A 106 10.09 9.49 -25.17
C LEU A 106 10.48 9.12 -26.61
N GLY A 107 9.60 8.41 -27.31
CA GLY A 107 9.84 7.93 -28.68
C GLY A 107 10.98 6.91 -28.73
N SER A 108 12.02 7.20 -29.53
CA SER A 108 13.19 6.32 -29.67
C SER A 108 14.10 6.26 -28.43
N PHE A 109 13.88 7.12 -27.45
CA PHE A 109 14.65 7.13 -26.18
C PHE A 109 14.02 6.26 -25.07
N GLY A 110 12.99 5.45 -25.40
CA GLY A 110 12.33 4.59 -24.45
C GLY A 110 11.21 5.29 -23.69
N TYR A 111 11.08 5.04 -22.37
CA TYR A 111 10.05 5.64 -21.54
C TYR A 111 10.57 5.98 -20.14
N MET A 112 9.86 6.89 -19.48
CA MET A 112 10.08 7.25 -18.08
C MET A 112 8.83 6.90 -17.26
N ASP A 113 9.03 6.21 -16.15
CA ASP A 113 8.01 5.90 -15.16
C ASP A 113 8.13 6.81 -13.96
N PHE A 114 7.07 7.54 -13.68
CA PHE A 114 6.93 8.41 -12.51
C PHE A 114 6.01 7.73 -11.50
N ASN A 115 6.49 7.56 -10.26
CA ASN A 115 5.70 7.00 -9.18
C ASN A 115 5.81 7.89 -7.94
N ILE A 116 4.66 8.28 -7.39
CA ILE A 116 4.55 9.08 -6.17
C ILE A 116 3.59 8.37 -5.23
N VAL A 117 4.02 8.09 -4.00
CA VAL A 117 3.19 7.46 -2.98
C VAL A 117 3.26 8.26 -1.69
N GLY A 118 2.12 8.80 -1.28
CA GLY A 118 1.93 9.44 0.02
C GLY A 118 1.17 8.53 0.97
N LYS A 119 1.64 8.41 2.21
CA LYS A 119 0.94 7.67 3.28
C LYS A 119 0.85 8.53 4.53
N ALA A 120 -0.29 8.48 5.22
CA ALA A 120 -0.49 9.16 6.49
C ALA A 120 -1.28 8.29 7.46
N GLN A 121 -0.70 8.03 8.63
CA GLN A 121 -1.33 7.38 9.77
C GLN A 121 -1.86 8.46 10.71
N TRP A 122 -3.19 8.57 10.81
CA TRP A 122 -3.86 9.66 11.55
C TRP A 122 -4.08 9.35 13.03
N SER A 123 -4.00 8.08 13.42
CA SER A 123 -4.20 7.62 14.80
C SER A 123 -2.89 7.14 15.42
N LYS A 124 -2.83 7.17 16.75
CA LYS A 124 -1.72 6.56 17.49
C LYS A 124 -1.84 5.04 17.42
N VAL A 125 -0.82 4.39 16.92
CA VAL A 125 -0.77 2.94 16.73
C VAL A 125 0.52 2.36 17.33
N PRO A 126 0.56 1.06 17.65
CA PRO A 126 1.80 0.38 17.98
C PRO A 126 2.86 0.54 16.89
N PHE A 127 4.15 0.52 17.27
CA PHE A 127 5.24 0.70 16.31
C PHE A 127 5.21 -0.30 15.15
N THR A 128 4.69 -1.50 15.36
CA THR A 128 4.52 -2.54 14.33
C THR A 128 3.49 -2.20 13.26
N MET A 129 2.66 -1.18 13.48
CA MET A 129 1.65 -0.67 12.54
C MET A 129 2.04 0.67 11.91
N LEU A 130 3.21 1.20 12.26
CA LEU A 130 3.75 2.41 11.62
C LEU A 130 4.14 2.14 10.17
N ILE A 131 4.21 3.22 9.40
CA ILE A 131 4.56 3.17 7.99
C ILE A 131 6.05 2.89 7.85
N GLN A 132 6.36 1.85 7.05
CA GLN A 132 7.72 1.54 6.65
C GLN A 132 7.98 2.07 5.23
N PRO A 133 9.20 2.55 4.93
CA PRO A 133 9.59 2.85 3.56
C PRO A 133 9.61 1.57 2.71
N PRO A 134 9.41 1.68 1.39
CA PRO A 134 9.51 0.54 0.49
C PRO A 134 10.98 0.13 0.33
N VAL A 135 11.42 -0.86 1.09
CA VAL A 135 12.79 -1.39 1.05
C VAL A 135 12.91 -2.57 0.09
N ASN A 136 14.03 -2.66 -0.61
CA ASN A 136 14.36 -3.81 -1.42
C ASN A 136 15.08 -4.86 -0.56
N LEU A 137 14.36 -5.93 -0.22
CA LEU A 137 14.91 -7.07 0.51
C LEU A 137 15.41 -8.20 -0.42
N SER A 138 15.24 -8.03 -1.72
CA SER A 138 15.68 -9.01 -2.72
C SER A 138 17.12 -8.76 -3.15
N ILE A 139 17.80 -9.83 -3.61
CA ILE A 139 19.07 -9.73 -4.32
C ILE A 139 18.90 -9.12 -5.72
N PHE A 140 17.69 -9.12 -6.26
CA PHE A 140 17.34 -8.43 -7.51
C PHE A 140 16.74 -7.07 -7.19
N GLU A 141 17.09 -6.07 -7.99
CA GLU A 141 16.51 -4.75 -7.89
C GLU A 141 15.00 -4.81 -8.19
N GLN A 142 14.20 -4.23 -7.29
CA GLN A 142 12.77 -4.07 -7.47
C GLN A 142 12.45 -2.60 -7.74
N GLU A 143 11.62 -2.37 -8.75
CA GLU A 143 11.17 -1.02 -9.09
C GLU A 143 10.48 -0.34 -7.90
N ALA A 144 10.66 0.99 -7.81
CA ALA A 144 10.05 1.82 -6.76
C ALA A 144 10.38 1.38 -5.33
N THR A 145 11.58 0.86 -5.09
CA THR A 145 12.09 0.51 -3.75
C THR A 145 13.40 1.22 -3.44
N ILE A 146 13.74 1.30 -2.16
CA ILE A 146 14.99 1.86 -1.67
C ILE A 146 15.96 0.71 -1.42
N SER A 147 17.07 0.70 -2.17
CA SER A 147 18.16 -0.26 -1.98
C SER A 147 19.02 0.13 -0.76
N MET A 148 19.70 -0.86 -0.16
CA MET A 148 20.65 -0.69 0.96
C MET A 148 20.04 -0.22 2.27
N MET A 149 18.72 -0.18 2.41
CA MET A 149 18.02 0.09 3.67
C MET A 149 17.56 -1.24 4.26
N LYS A 150 17.69 -1.37 5.58
CA LYS A 150 17.19 -2.56 6.30
C LYS A 150 15.70 -2.40 6.59
N ASP A 151 15.01 -3.54 6.63
CA ASP A 151 13.63 -3.61 7.12
C ASP A 151 13.56 -3.14 8.58
N TRP A 152 12.51 -2.39 8.93
CA TRP A 152 12.29 -1.82 10.27
C TRP A 152 13.32 -0.76 10.73
N GLU A 153 14.22 -0.30 9.88
CA GLU A 153 15.21 0.70 10.25
C GLU A 153 14.58 2.09 10.46
N PHE A 154 13.58 2.42 9.64
CA PHE A 154 12.84 3.67 9.76
C PHE A 154 11.34 3.41 9.83
N LEU A 155 10.68 4.04 10.80
CA LEU A 155 9.25 3.99 11.01
C LEU A 155 8.72 5.41 11.14
N SER A 156 7.58 5.69 10.50
CA SER A 156 6.98 7.02 10.53
C SER A 156 5.45 6.96 10.57
N ASP A 157 4.83 8.03 11.00
CA ASP A 157 3.39 8.24 10.89
C ASP A 157 3.00 8.89 9.55
N ARG A 158 3.96 9.49 8.83
CA ARG A 158 3.77 10.08 7.51
C ARG A 158 4.94 9.77 6.61
N GLN A 159 4.64 9.47 5.36
CA GLN A 159 5.64 9.15 4.35
C GLN A 159 5.26 9.78 3.02
N LEU A 160 6.23 10.36 2.35
CA LEU A 160 6.16 10.68 0.93
C LEU A 160 7.34 9.99 0.24
N PHE A 161 7.02 9.10 -0.68
CA PHE A 161 7.98 8.43 -1.53
C PHE A 161 7.73 8.83 -2.98
N TRP A 162 8.79 9.08 -3.72
CA TRP A 162 8.73 9.30 -5.15
C TRP A 162 9.91 8.63 -5.85
N SER A 163 9.67 8.11 -7.04
CA SER A 163 10.70 7.53 -7.87
C SER A 163 10.49 7.89 -9.34
N VAL A 164 11.58 7.97 -10.06
CA VAL A 164 11.61 8.13 -11.51
C VAL A 164 12.54 7.07 -12.04
N ALA A 165 12.03 6.21 -12.90
CA ALA A 165 12.80 5.19 -13.60
C ALA A 165 12.81 5.53 -15.09
N TRP A 166 13.96 5.42 -15.72
CA TRP A 166 14.11 5.60 -17.17
C TRP A 166 14.58 4.30 -17.78
N ASP A 167 13.77 3.75 -18.67
CA ASP A 167 14.09 2.56 -19.46
C ASP A 167 14.45 3.02 -20.89
N MET A 168 15.71 2.78 -21.28
CA MET A 168 16.24 3.14 -22.59
C MET A 168 16.16 1.92 -23.52
N ASN A 169 15.54 2.09 -24.68
CA ASN A 169 15.49 1.08 -25.74
C ASN A 169 16.87 0.87 -26.38
#